data_987b7bff62a6ec695cb5487e7dcc4311
#
_entry.id   987b7bff62a6ec695cb5487e7dcc4311
#
_cell.length_a   1.000
_cell.length_b   1.000
_cell.length_c   1.000
_cell.angle_alpha   90.00
_cell.angle_beta   90.00
_cell.angle_gamma   90.00
#
_symmetry.space_group_name_H-M   'P 1'
#
loop_
_entity.id
_entity.type
_entity.pdbx_description
1 polymer ?
#
loop_
_entity_poly.entity_id
_entity_poly.type
_entity_poly.pdbx_seq_one_letter_code
_entity_poly.pdbx_strand_id
1 'polypeptide(L)'
;IMRVTTTKSKNSESFYINYAYIDKNGKSTSRIYKKLGTLRDLKEMLGTDDRDEVMKWAREQARIATEQHKAESESIQVTLSPKNLISINEQRSFNCGYLFLQKICTDLRIDNICRNIRGRHRFRYDIHAILTDLIYARILNPASKKSSYSYCQSLLEAPKYSLNNVYDALQILADESDCIQSDLYRNSNFLHRRNQSVLYYD
;
A
#
# COMPACT_ATOMS: atom_id res chain seq x y z
N ILE A 1 5.41 -3.83 8.11
CA ILE A 1 6.71 -3.80 8.82
C ILE A 1 7.08 -5.23 9.15
N MET A 2 8.29 -5.63 8.76
CA MET A 2 8.83 -6.94 9.11
C MET A 2 9.44 -6.93 10.50
N ARG A 3 9.37 -8.05 11.20
CA ARG A 3 9.87 -8.20 12.58
C ARG A 3 10.66 -9.49 12.71
N VAL A 4 11.69 -9.46 13.56
CA VAL A 4 12.43 -10.67 13.94
C VAL A 4 11.62 -11.45 14.96
N THR A 5 11.51 -12.75 14.75
CA THR A 5 10.97 -13.71 15.71
C THR A 5 11.95 -14.84 15.91
N THR A 6 12.01 -15.39 17.11
CA THR A 6 12.85 -16.51 17.44
C THR A 6 12.02 -17.69 17.93
N THR A 7 12.43 -18.90 17.58
CA THR A 7 11.84 -20.14 18.09
C THR A 7 12.92 -20.93 18.81
N LYS A 8 12.69 -21.26 20.07
CA LYS A 8 13.61 -22.04 20.89
C LYS A 8 13.15 -23.49 20.96
N SER A 9 14.07 -24.40 20.74
CA SER A 9 13.96 -25.84 21.04
C SER A 9 15.00 -26.23 22.09
N LYS A 10 14.96 -27.50 22.57
CA LYS A 10 15.89 -27.96 23.64
C LYS A 10 17.37 -27.65 23.35
N ASN A 11 17.80 -27.72 22.09
CA ASN A 11 19.22 -27.62 21.70
C ASN A 11 19.48 -26.55 20.63
N SER A 12 18.49 -25.73 20.25
CA SER A 12 18.64 -24.79 19.14
C SER A 12 17.70 -23.61 19.28
N GLU A 13 18.17 -22.41 18.93
CA GLU A 13 17.36 -21.22 18.73
C GLU A 13 17.46 -20.82 17.26
N SER A 14 16.30 -20.67 16.58
CA SER A 14 16.23 -20.28 15.17
C SER A 14 15.63 -18.90 15.03
N PHE A 15 16.16 -18.11 14.08
CA PHE A 15 15.79 -16.73 13.80
C PHE A 15 15.03 -16.65 12.48
N TYR A 16 13.93 -15.89 12.48
CA TYR A 16 13.07 -15.69 11.32
C TYR A 16 12.71 -14.21 11.17
N ILE A 17 12.55 -13.78 9.94
CA ILE A 17 11.88 -12.52 9.61
C ILE A 17 10.43 -12.85 9.30
N ASN A 18 9.50 -12.25 10.03
CA ASN A 18 8.07 -12.38 9.79
C ASN A 18 7.49 -11.06 9.31
N TYR A 19 6.52 -11.14 8.39
CA TYR A 19 5.74 -10.00 8.01
C TYR A 19 4.29 -10.15 8.48
N ALA A 20 3.71 -9.07 9.01
CA ALA A 20 2.32 -9.03 9.44
C ALA A 20 1.43 -8.63 8.27
N TYR A 21 0.29 -9.31 8.10
CA TYR A 21 -0.74 -8.97 7.12
C TYR A 21 -2.12 -9.18 7.72
N ILE A 22 -3.13 -8.61 7.07
CA ILE A 22 -4.53 -8.81 7.44
C ILE A 22 -5.10 -9.89 6.53
N ASP A 23 -5.64 -10.95 7.09
CA ASP A 23 -6.25 -12.03 6.33
C ASP A 23 -7.62 -11.62 5.73
N LYS A 24 -8.23 -12.52 4.96
CA LYS A 24 -9.53 -12.29 4.31
C LYS A 24 -10.68 -12.00 5.30
N ASN A 25 -10.47 -12.35 6.56
CA ASN A 25 -11.45 -12.16 7.64
C ASN A 25 -11.20 -10.89 8.46
N GLY A 26 -10.24 -10.06 8.07
CA GLY A 26 -9.87 -8.83 8.78
C GLY A 26 -9.00 -9.07 10.02
N LYS A 27 -8.51 -10.29 10.24
CA LYS A 27 -7.67 -10.64 11.39
C LYS A 27 -6.21 -10.40 11.07
N SER A 28 -5.51 -9.71 12.00
CA SER A 28 -4.05 -9.55 11.90
C SER A 28 -3.37 -10.90 12.13
N THR A 29 -2.57 -11.32 11.18
CA THR A 29 -1.78 -12.56 11.22
C THR A 29 -0.37 -12.30 10.73
N SER A 30 0.54 -13.26 10.88
CA SER A 30 1.90 -13.14 10.42
C SER A 30 2.34 -14.37 9.64
N ARG A 31 3.22 -14.16 8.67
CA ARG A 31 3.83 -15.23 7.86
C ARG A 31 5.34 -15.09 7.90
N ILE A 32 6.04 -16.22 7.89
CA ILE A 32 7.49 -16.25 7.75
C ILE A 32 7.82 -15.72 6.35
N TYR A 33 8.63 -14.65 6.30
CA TYR A 33 9.19 -14.11 5.07
C TYR A 33 10.51 -14.81 4.74
N LYS A 34 11.40 -14.94 5.74
CA LYS A 34 12.72 -15.52 5.55
C LYS A 34 13.22 -16.19 6.85
N LYS A 35 13.79 -17.37 6.74
CA LYS A 35 14.58 -17.98 7.82
C LYS A 35 16.01 -17.44 7.73
N LEU A 36 16.53 -16.87 8.82
CA LEU A 36 17.90 -16.36 8.88
C LEU A 36 18.92 -17.44 9.19
N GLY A 37 18.56 -18.39 10.04
CA GLY A 37 19.41 -19.50 10.47
C GLY A 37 19.25 -19.86 11.93
N THR A 38 20.07 -20.77 12.43
CA THR A 38 20.15 -21.06 13.86
C THR A 38 21.13 -20.11 14.55
N LEU A 39 21.02 -19.95 15.87
CA LEU A 39 21.93 -19.12 16.66
C LEU A 39 23.40 -19.54 16.46
N ARG A 40 23.64 -20.85 16.34
CA ARG A 40 24.98 -21.40 16.10
C ARG A 40 25.53 -20.96 14.74
N ASP A 41 24.74 -21.14 13.69
CA ASP A 41 25.15 -20.77 12.32
C ASP A 41 25.41 -19.25 12.20
N LEU A 42 24.56 -18.45 12.86
CA LEU A 42 24.67 -17.00 12.84
C LEU A 42 25.87 -16.50 13.64
N LYS A 43 26.20 -17.12 14.77
CA LYS A 43 27.41 -16.83 15.52
C LYS A 43 28.67 -17.12 14.73
N GLU A 44 28.70 -18.27 14.07
CA GLU A 44 29.81 -18.67 13.20
C GLU A 44 29.96 -17.71 12.01
N MET A 45 28.86 -17.36 11.36
CA MET A 45 28.84 -16.42 10.22
C MET A 45 29.30 -14.99 10.62
N LEU A 46 28.91 -14.50 11.80
CA LEU A 46 29.25 -13.17 12.28
C LEU A 46 30.58 -13.11 13.02
N GLY A 47 31.18 -14.26 13.35
CA GLY A 47 32.41 -14.33 14.12
C GLY A 47 32.27 -13.83 15.56
N THR A 48 31.08 -13.97 16.18
CA THR A 48 30.77 -13.48 17.51
C THR A 48 30.10 -14.56 18.36
N ASP A 49 30.38 -14.55 19.66
CA ASP A 49 29.73 -15.42 20.61
C ASP A 49 28.56 -14.71 21.34
N ASP A 50 28.38 -13.43 21.07
CA ASP A 50 27.32 -12.65 21.70
C ASP A 50 25.98 -12.81 20.96
N ARG A 51 24.94 -13.25 21.70
CA ARG A 51 23.57 -13.37 21.18
C ARG A 51 22.96 -12.01 20.87
N ASP A 52 23.32 -10.96 21.59
CA ASP A 52 22.74 -9.63 21.37
C ASP A 52 23.27 -8.99 20.09
N GLU A 53 24.50 -9.28 19.70
CA GLU A 53 25.04 -8.89 18.40
C GLU A 53 24.31 -9.61 17.25
N VAL A 54 24.06 -10.91 17.40
CA VAL A 54 23.24 -11.67 16.42
C VAL A 54 21.84 -11.07 16.32
N MET A 55 21.23 -10.68 17.46
CA MET A 55 19.90 -10.04 17.45
C MET A 55 19.92 -8.65 16.80
N LYS A 56 20.96 -7.85 17.01
CA LYS A 56 21.13 -6.54 16.33
C LYS A 56 21.22 -6.73 14.83
N TRP A 57 22.07 -7.66 14.39
CA TRP A 57 22.19 -8.00 12.96
C TRP A 57 20.86 -8.49 12.37
N ALA A 58 20.14 -9.37 13.05
CA ALA A 58 18.85 -9.89 12.60
C ALA A 58 17.79 -8.76 12.45
N ARG A 59 17.78 -7.79 13.38
CA ARG A 59 16.90 -6.60 13.28
C ARG A 59 17.25 -5.72 12.08
N GLU A 60 18.53 -5.56 11.79
CA GLU A 60 18.98 -4.82 10.61
C GLU A 60 18.56 -5.55 9.32
N GLN A 61 18.68 -6.88 9.27
CA GLN A 61 18.17 -7.66 8.13
C GLN A 61 16.65 -7.51 7.96
N ALA A 62 15.88 -7.42 9.05
CA ALA A 62 14.44 -7.19 8.98
C ALA A 62 14.11 -5.77 8.51
N ARG A 63 14.94 -4.77 8.84
CA ARG A 63 14.83 -3.39 8.33
C ARG A 63 15.06 -3.35 6.81
N ILE A 64 16.16 -3.94 6.35
CA ILE A 64 16.50 -4.03 4.92
C ILE A 64 15.40 -4.77 4.15
N ALA A 65 14.93 -5.92 4.68
CA ALA A 65 13.83 -6.66 4.07
C ALA A 65 12.52 -5.86 4.02
N THR A 66 12.24 -5.01 5.01
CA THR A 66 11.08 -4.10 4.99
C THR A 66 11.19 -3.08 3.86
N GLU A 67 12.36 -2.48 3.67
CA GLU A 67 12.60 -1.49 2.62
C GLU A 67 12.53 -2.13 1.22
N GLN A 68 13.13 -3.32 1.05
CA GLN A 68 13.05 -4.08 -0.20
C GLN A 68 11.61 -4.47 -0.55
N HIS A 69 10.87 -5.03 0.41
CA HIS A 69 9.47 -5.41 0.20
C HIS A 69 8.58 -4.19 -0.07
N LYS A 70 8.88 -3.06 0.54
CA LYS A 70 8.18 -1.81 0.25
C LYS A 70 8.46 -1.35 -1.19
N ALA A 71 9.71 -1.35 -1.62
CA ALA A 71 10.10 -1.01 -2.98
C ALA A 71 9.48 -1.97 -4.02
N GLU A 72 9.44 -3.27 -3.74
CA GLU A 72 8.79 -4.27 -4.60
C GLU A 72 7.27 -4.10 -4.65
N SER A 73 6.62 -3.77 -3.53
CA SER A 73 5.17 -3.53 -3.49
C SER A 73 4.76 -2.22 -4.16
N GLU A 74 5.67 -1.28 -4.29
CA GLU A 74 5.50 -0.02 -5.02
C GLU A 74 5.84 -0.18 -6.53
N SER A 75 6.36 -1.35 -6.97
CA SER A 75 6.69 -1.61 -8.36
C SER A 75 5.53 -2.32 -9.09
N ILE A 76 5.24 -1.86 -10.31
CA ILE A 76 4.30 -2.52 -11.22
C ILE A 76 5.11 -3.26 -12.27
N GLN A 77 4.97 -4.61 -12.31
CA GLN A 77 5.65 -5.44 -13.29
C GLN A 77 4.68 -5.79 -14.43
N VAL A 78 5.01 -5.38 -15.65
CA VAL A 78 4.29 -5.74 -16.87
C VAL A 78 5.14 -6.73 -17.65
N THR A 79 4.65 -7.97 -17.77
CA THR A 79 5.34 -9.00 -18.56
C THR A 79 4.86 -8.92 -20.02
N LEU A 80 5.78 -8.58 -20.92
CA LEU A 80 5.53 -8.56 -22.35
C LEU A 80 6.21 -9.78 -22.99
N SER A 81 5.45 -10.54 -23.78
CA SER A 81 5.98 -11.66 -24.56
C SER A 81 5.64 -11.48 -26.03
N PRO A 82 6.62 -11.38 -26.93
CA PRO A 82 6.37 -11.27 -28.37
C PRO A 82 5.77 -12.55 -29.00
N LYS A 83 5.78 -13.66 -28.25
CA LYS A 83 5.23 -14.95 -28.69
C LYS A 83 3.75 -15.14 -28.33
N ASN A 84 3.20 -14.30 -27.47
CA ASN A 84 1.79 -14.40 -27.08
C ASN A 84 0.91 -13.73 -28.14
N LEU A 85 -0.06 -14.48 -28.67
CA LEU A 85 -1.11 -13.92 -29.52
C LEU A 85 -1.98 -12.97 -28.70
N ILE A 86 -2.34 -11.84 -29.31
CA ILE A 86 -3.28 -10.88 -28.72
C ILE A 86 -4.69 -11.43 -28.96
N SER A 87 -5.46 -11.60 -27.90
CA SER A 87 -6.87 -11.98 -28.01
C SER A 87 -7.70 -10.87 -28.63
N ILE A 88 -8.75 -11.24 -29.39
CA ILE A 88 -9.69 -10.27 -29.95
C ILE A 88 -10.30 -9.47 -28.78
N ASN A 89 -10.29 -8.13 -28.87
CA ASN A 89 -10.72 -7.19 -27.84
C ASN A 89 -9.82 -7.10 -26.57
N GLU A 90 -8.62 -7.67 -26.59
CA GLU A 90 -7.66 -7.45 -25.51
C GLU A 90 -7.07 -6.03 -25.60
N GLN A 91 -7.23 -5.24 -24.53
CA GLN A 91 -6.62 -3.91 -24.44
C GLN A 91 -5.16 -4.04 -24.01
N ARG A 92 -4.25 -3.52 -24.84
CA ARG A 92 -2.80 -3.47 -24.56
C ARG A 92 -2.25 -2.05 -24.45
N SER A 93 -3.12 -1.06 -24.51
CA SER A 93 -2.75 0.33 -24.27
C SER A 93 -3.20 0.72 -22.86
N PHE A 94 -2.26 1.18 -22.04
CA PHE A 94 -2.53 1.57 -20.67
C PHE A 94 -2.14 3.02 -20.45
N ASN A 95 -2.99 3.73 -19.69
CA ASN A 95 -2.67 5.08 -19.23
C ASN A 95 -1.85 5.00 -17.94
N CYS A 96 -0.61 5.50 -18.01
CA CYS A 96 0.32 5.52 -16.87
C CYS A 96 0.42 6.90 -16.21
N GLY A 97 -0.31 7.92 -16.68
CA GLY A 97 -0.23 9.29 -16.17
C GLY A 97 -0.61 9.42 -14.70
N TYR A 98 -1.45 8.52 -14.20
CA TYR A 98 -1.88 8.50 -12.80
C TYR A 98 -0.74 8.15 -11.81
N LEU A 99 0.35 7.54 -12.24
CA LEU A 99 1.47 7.14 -11.35
C LEU A 99 2.07 8.33 -10.59
N PHE A 100 2.12 9.52 -11.22
CA PHE A 100 2.55 10.75 -10.54
C PHE A 100 1.55 11.15 -9.44
N LEU A 101 0.26 11.02 -9.71
CA LEU A 101 -0.80 11.30 -8.75
C LEU A 101 -0.81 10.29 -7.60
N GLN A 102 -0.51 9.03 -7.90
CA GLN A 102 -0.37 7.95 -6.90
C GLN A 102 0.70 8.30 -5.86
N LYS A 103 1.85 8.83 -6.30
CA LYS A 103 2.89 9.29 -5.39
C LYS A 103 2.38 10.40 -4.48
N ILE A 104 1.67 11.39 -5.01
CA ILE A 104 1.07 12.49 -4.22
C ILE A 104 0.05 11.94 -3.22
N CYS A 105 -0.82 11.01 -3.62
CA CYS A 105 -1.79 10.36 -2.75
C CYS A 105 -1.11 9.60 -1.60
N THR A 106 0.01 8.94 -1.88
CA THR A 106 0.83 8.24 -0.88
C THR A 106 1.45 9.23 0.11
N ASP A 107 2.03 10.33 -0.38
CA ASP A 107 2.65 11.37 0.45
C ASP A 107 1.60 12.06 1.34
N LEU A 108 0.38 12.27 0.83
CA LEU A 108 -0.76 12.78 1.58
C LEU A 108 -1.39 11.74 2.52
N ARG A 109 -0.89 10.51 2.55
CA ARG A 109 -1.35 9.41 3.43
C ARG A 109 -2.85 9.11 3.29
N ILE A 110 -3.36 9.12 2.05
CA ILE A 110 -4.77 8.82 1.77
C ILE A 110 -5.15 7.41 2.24
N ASP A 111 -4.21 6.46 2.19
CA ASP A 111 -4.38 5.11 2.72
C ASP A 111 -4.75 5.10 4.22
N ASN A 112 -4.10 5.95 5.03
CA ASN A 112 -4.40 6.07 6.46
C ASN A 112 -5.79 6.68 6.69
N ILE A 113 -6.17 7.70 5.91
CA ILE A 113 -7.51 8.30 5.97
C ILE A 113 -8.56 7.23 5.66
N CYS A 114 -8.40 6.49 4.58
CA CYS A 114 -9.31 5.42 4.19
C CYS A 114 -9.36 4.26 5.21
N ARG A 115 -8.24 3.96 5.87
CA ARG A 115 -8.20 2.98 6.96
C ARG A 115 -9.03 3.43 8.16
N ASN A 116 -8.98 4.71 8.52
CA ASN A 116 -9.79 5.28 9.59
C ASN A 116 -11.28 5.23 9.25
N ILE A 117 -11.66 5.54 8.00
CA ILE A 117 -13.04 5.41 7.51
C ILE A 117 -13.51 3.96 7.61
N ARG A 118 -12.70 3.00 7.17
CA ARG A 118 -13.02 1.56 7.29
C ARG A 118 -13.24 1.12 8.74
N GLY A 119 -12.58 1.74 9.70
CA GLY A 119 -12.78 1.45 11.13
C GLY A 119 -14.14 1.92 11.65
N ARG A 120 -14.76 2.92 11.04
CA ARG A 120 -16.06 3.50 11.42
C ARG A 120 -17.24 2.92 10.66
N HIS A 121 -17.02 2.40 9.44
CA HIS A 121 -18.06 1.90 8.54
C HIS A 121 -17.89 0.41 8.21
N ARG A 122 -19.01 -0.26 7.89
CA ARG A 122 -19.00 -1.68 7.51
C ARG A 122 -19.24 -1.83 6.01
N PHE A 123 -18.17 -2.05 5.25
CA PHE A 123 -18.22 -2.37 3.83
C PHE A 123 -17.10 -3.35 3.46
N ARG A 124 -17.20 -4.00 2.27
CA ARG A 124 -16.27 -5.06 1.84
C ARG A 124 -15.37 -4.64 0.66
N TYR A 125 -15.67 -3.52 0.01
CA TYR A 125 -14.90 -3.02 -1.12
C TYR A 125 -13.69 -2.19 -0.65
N ASP A 126 -12.75 -1.95 -1.56
CA ASP A 126 -11.58 -1.12 -1.29
C ASP A 126 -11.91 0.36 -1.52
N ILE A 127 -12.26 1.07 -0.45
CA ILE A 127 -12.58 2.51 -0.50
C ILE A 127 -11.35 3.36 -0.87
N HIS A 128 -10.13 2.90 -0.54
CA HIS A 128 -8.91 3.61 -0.93
C HIS A 128 -8.72 3.58 -2.45
N ALA A 129 -8.84 2.39 -3.07
CA ALA A 129 -8.76 2.26 -4.52
C ALA A 129 -9.84 3.11 -5.21
N ILE A 130 -11.10 3.07 -4.72
CA ILE A 130 -12.19 3.87 -5.30
C ILE A 130 -11.89 5.38 -5.20
N LEU A 131 -11.47 5.88 -4.03
CA LEU A 131 -11.19 7.30 -3.84
C LEU A 131 -10.04 7.77 -4.72
N THR A 132 -8.93 7.03 -4.75
CA THR A 132 -7.76 7.40 -5.55
C THR A 132 -8.06 7.35 -7.04
N ASP A 133 -8.77 6.34 -7.53
CA ASP A 133 -9.17 6.24 -8.94
C ASP A 133 -10.11 7.38 -9.34
N LEU A 134 -11.05 7.77 -8.48
CA LEU A 134 -11.91 8.93 -8.73
C LEU A 134 -11.11 10.24 -8.79
N ILE A 135 -10.08 10.39 -7.95
CA ILE A 135 -9.16 11.54 -8.00
C ILE A 135 -8.37 11.53 -9.31
N TYR A 136 -7.79 10.39 -9.69
CA TYR A 136 -7.03 10.26 -10.93
C TYR A 136 -7.91 10.59 -12.14
N ALA A 137 -9.09 9.97 -12.23
CA ALA A 137 -10.02 10.23 -13.32
C ALA A 137 -10.46 11.70 -13.35
N ARG A 138 -10.69 12.33 -12.19
CA ARG A 138 -11.10 13.74 -12.13
C ARG A 138 -10.04 14.70 -12.65
N ILE A 139 -8.77 14.38 -12.44
CA ILE A 139 -7.64 15.22 -12.87
C ILE A 139 -7.27 14.93 -14.33
N LEU A 140 -7.21 13.66 -14.72
CA LEU A 140 -6.71 13.25 -16.04
C LEU A 140 -7.77 13.27 -17.15
N ASN A 141 -9.02 12.93 -16.78
CA ASN A 141 -10.14 12.84 -17.74
C ASN A 141 -11.46 13.18 -17.04
N PRO A 142 -11.73 14.46 -16.75
CA PRO A 142 -12.95 14.90 -16.05
C PRO A 142 -14.22 14.47 -16.79
N ALA A 143 -15.02 13.60 -16.17
CA ALA A 143 -16.21 13.03 -16.77
C ALA A 143 -17.26 12.64 -15.70
N SER A 144 -18.39 12.04 -16.13
CA SER A 144 -19.37 11.44 -15.23
C SER A 144 -18.77 10.26 -14.43
N LYS A 145 -19.35 9.91 -13.29
CA LYS A 145 -18.87 8.78 -12.46
C LYS A 145 -18.78 7.46 -13.24
N LYS A 146 -19.76 7.18 -14.10
CA LYS A 146 -19.76 6.03 -14.99
C LYS A 146 -18.61 6.07 -15.99
N SER A 147 -18.39 7.22 -16.65
CA SER A 147 -17.27 7.40 -17.58
C SER A 147 -15.92 7.36 -16.86
N SER A 148 -15.81 7.94 -15.67
CA SER A 148 -14.59 7.87 -14.83
C SER A 148 -14.25 6.41 -14.50
N TYR A 149 -15.25 5.61 -14.09
CA TYR A 149 -15.05 4.17 -13.85
C TYR A 149 -14.57 3.44 -15.11
N SER A 150 -15.18 3.73 -16.28
CA SER A 150 -14.74 3.15 -17.55
C SER A 150 -13.31 3.59 -17.92
N TYR A 151 -12.96 4.84 -17.67
CA TYR A 151 -11.60 5.35 -17.87
C TYR A 151 -10.60 4.62 -16.98
N CYS A 152 -10.93 4.37 -15.71
CA CYS A 152 -10.06 3.65 -14.80
C CYS A 152 -9.75 2.21 -15.24
N GLN A 153 -10.62 1.58 -16.06
CA GLN A 153 -10.32 0.28 -16.67
C GLN A 153 -9.13 0.33 -17.64
N SER A 154 -8.77 1.49 -18.15
CA SER A 154 -7.60 1.70 -19.03
C SER A 154 -6.31 2.03 -18.26
N LEU A 155 -6.37 2.15 -16.96
CA LEU A 155 -5.18 2.33 -16.14
C LEU A 155 -4.36 1.04 -16.08
N LEU A 156 -3.08 1.15 -15.82
CA LEU A 156 -2.19 0.00 -15.69
C LEU A 156 -2.65 -0.95 -14.56
N GLU A 157 -3.18 -0.39 -13.47
CA GLU A 157 -3.82 -1.11 -12.38
C GLU A 157 -5.34 -0.95 -12.48
N ALA A 158 -5.96 -1.83 -13.27
CA ALA A 158 -7.41 -1.78 -13.47
C ALA A 158 -8.19 -2.00 -12.15
N PRO A 159 -9.34 -1.33 -11.95
CA PRO A 159 -10.19 -1.48 -10.77
C PRO A 159 -10.60 -2.93 -10.49
N LYS A 160 -10.49 -3.34 -9.23
CA LYS A 160 -10.96 -4.66 -8.74
C LYS A 160 -12.31 -4.57 -8.02
N TYR A 161 -13.02 -3.46 -8.17
CA TYR A 161 -14.34 -3.18 -7.60
C TYR A 161 -15.35 -2.93 -8.72
N SER A 162 -16.64 -3.00 -8.40
CA SER A 162 -17.73 -2.76 -9.36
C SER A 162 -18.14 -1.29 -9.40
N LEU A 163 -18.86 -0.88 -10.46
CA LEU A 163 -19.46 0.45 -10.53
C LEU A 163 -20.46 0.71 -9.38
N ASN A 164 -21.19 -0.31 -8.92
CA ASN A 164 -22.10 -0.18 -7.77
C ASN A 164 -21.31 0.18 -6.50
N ASN A 165 -20.13 -0.43 -6.29
CA ASN A 165 -19.28 -0.07 -5.16
C ASN A 165 -18.81 1.40 -5.21
N VAL A 166 -18.66 1.97 -6.41
CA VAL A 166 -18.36 3.41 -6.55
C VAL A 166 -19.50 4.25 -5.99
N TYR A 167 -20.75 3.94 -6.34
CA TYR A 167 -21.90 4.69 -5.84
C TYR A 167 -22.10 4.51 -4.33
N ASP A 168 -21.93 3.30 -3.80
CA ASP A 168 -21.98 3.06 -2.37
C ASP A 168 -20.88 3.83 -1.62
N ALA A 169 -19.66 3.84 -2.17
CA ALA A 169 -18.53 4.57 -1.60
C ALA A 169 -18.75 6.08 -1.59
N LEU A 170 -19.39 6.65 -2.62
CA LEU A 170 -19.66 8.10 -2.69
C LEU A 170 -20.50 8.59 -1.51
N GLN A 171 -21.46 7.80 -1.02
CA GLN A 171 -22.25 8.15 0.17
C GLN A 171 -21.36 8.24 1.40
N ILE A 172 -20.54 7.21 1.64
CA ILE A 172 -19.61 7.18 2.78
C ILE A 172 -18.59 8.32 2.68
N LEU A 173 -18.05 8.58 1.48
CA LEU A 173 -17.09 9.68 1.27
C LEU A 173 -17.73 11.06 1.49
N ALA A 174 -19.01 11.21 1.19
CA ALA A 174 -19.75 12.44 1.48
C ALA A 174 -19.94 12.62 2.99
N ASP A 175 -20.35 11.58 3.70
CA ASP A 175 -20.54 11.59 5.16
C ASP A 175 -19.22 11.87 5.91
N GLU A 176 -18.10 11.44 5.37
CA GLU A 176 -16.76 11.62 5.94
C GLU A 176 -15.98 12.82 5.37
N SER A 177 -16.63 13.67 4.57
CA SER A 177 -15.95 14.73 3.80
C SER A 177 -15.14 15.68 4.67
N ASP A 178 -15.69 16.10 5.82
CA ASP A 178 -15.03 17.02 6.74
C ASP A 178 -13.78 16.39 7.38
N CYS A 179 -13.87 15.11 7.75
CA CYS A 179 -12.74 14.34 8.26
C CYS A 179 -11.65 14.19 7.19
N ILE A 180 -12.03 13.85 5.96
CA ILE A 180 -11.11 13.71 4.83
C ILE A 180 -10.38 15.02 4.57
N GLN A 181 -11.11 16.14 4.47
CA GLN A 181 -10.53 17.47 4.22
C GLN A 181 -9.59 17.90 5.34
N SER A 182 -10.00 17.72 6.60
CA SER A 182 -9.17 18.05 7.77
C SER A 182 -7.87 17.25 7.81
N ASP A 183 -7.94 15.94 7.55
CA ASP A 183 -6.76 15.07 7.54
C ASP A 183 -5.85 15.39 6.35
N LEU A 184 -6.39 15.63 5.16
CA LEU A 184 -5.64 16.07 3.99
C LEU A 184 -4.93 17.40 4.23
N TYR A 185 -5.64 18.38 4.82
CA TYR A 185 -5.04 19.67 5.19
C TYR A 185 -3.86 19.47 6.15
N ARG A 186 -4.04 18.67 7.21
CA ARG A 186 -3.00 18.36 8.18
C ARG A 186 -1.80 17.68 7.53
N ASN A 187 -2.05 16.65 6.72
CA ASN A 187 -1.01 15.89 6.04
C ASN A 187 -0.23 16.75 5.04
N SER A 188 -0.91 17.64 4.31
CA SER A 188 -0.25 18.54 3.36
C SER A 188 0.72 19.54 4.02
N ASN A 189 0.48 19.92 5.27
CA ASN A 189 1.38 20.81 6.01
C ASN A 189 2.71 20.13 6.40
N PHE A 190 2.75 18.78 6.46
CA PHE A 190 4.01 18.05 6.62
C PHE A 190 4.83 17.99 5.33
N LEU A 191 4.17 18.04 4.17
CA LEU A 191 4.84 18.01 2.87
C LEU A 191 5.37 19.38 2.48
N HIS A 192 4.58 20.41 2.71
CA HIS A 192 4.94 21.80 2.38
C HIS A 192 4.32 22.77 3.38
N ARG A 193 5.17 23.58 4.03
CA ARG A 193 4.72 24.60 4.97
C ARG A 193 3.97 25.70 4.23
N ARG A 194 2.68 25.85 4.54
CA ARG A 194 1.83 26.85 3.90
C ARG A 194 2.07 28.23 4.51
N ASN A 195 2.02 29.27 3.66
CA ASN A 195 1.89 30.63 4.14
C ASN A 195 0.42 30.89 4.49
N GLN A 196 0.15 31.12 5.78
CA GLN A 196 -1.20 31.36 6.30
C GLN A 196 -1.52 32.86 6.48
N SER A 197 -0.62 33.74 6.07
CA SER A 197 -0.83 35.20 6.23
C SER A 197 -1.83 35.82 5.24
N VAL A 198 -2.19 35.07 4.19
CA VAL A 198 -3.18 35.52 3.18
C VAL A 198 -4.19 34.39 2.95
N LEU A 199 -5.47 34.73 3.09
CA LEU A 199 -6.60 33.88 2.79
C LEU A 199 -7.34 34.42 1.57
N TYR A 200 -7.56 33.57 0.56
CA TYR A 200 -8.40 33.91 -0.59
C TYR A 200 -9.76 33.24 -0.41
N TYR A 201 -10.84 34.01 -0.64
CA TYR A 201 -12.21 33.52 -0.72
C TYR A 201 -12.70 33.70 -2.14
N ASP A 202 -13.27 32.62 -2.70
CA ASP A 202 -14.06 32.63 -3.94
C ASP A 202 -15.55 32.70 -3.63
#